data_1165f18421c44514f3a496ce21496260
#
_entry.id   1165f18421c44514f3a496ce21496260
#
_cell.length_a   1.000
_cell.length_b   1.000
_cell.length_c   1.000
_cell.angle_alpha   90.00
_cell.angle_beta   90.00
_cell.angle_gamma   90.00
#
_symmetry.space_group_name_H-M   'P 1'
#
loop_
_entity.id
_entity.type
_entity.pdbx_description
1 polymer ?
#
loop_
_entity_poly.entity_id
_entity_poly.type
_entity_poly.pdbx_seq_one_letter_code
_entity_poly.pdbx_strand_id
1 'polypeptide(L)'
;ENVRDWLFVEDHARAIDLIFHQGKIGDTYNIGGFNEWKNIDLIKVMIKVTDRLLGRPQGASEKLITYVTDRAGHDLRYAIDSTKLHEELGWEPSLQFEEGIEKTVKWYLENQDWLDNVTSGEYMNYYKEMYHV
;
A
#
# COMPACT_ATOMS: atom_id res chain seq x y z
N GLU A 1 8.23 10.21 -9.32
CA GLU A 1 8.69 9.18 -10.28
C GLU A 1 8.95 7.83 -9.64
N ASN A 2 9.00 7.75 -8.29
CA ASN A 2 9.34 6.53 -7.57
C ASN A 2 8.32 5.41 -7.84
N VAL A 3 8.84 4.22 -8.13
CA VAL A 3 8.03 3.02 -8.43
C VAL A 3 8.07 2.08 -7.24
N ARG A 4 6.91 1.52 -6.87
CA ARG A 4 6.79 0.52 -5.82
C ARG A 4 5.90 -0.63 -6.31
N ASP A 5 6.15 -1.81 -5.78
CA ASP A 5 5.25 -2.95 -5.92
C ASP A 5 4.19 -2.90 -4.82
N TRP A 6 2.93 -2.91 -5.22
CA TRP A 6 1.79 -2.73 -4.32
C TRP A 6 0.99 -4.01 -4.18
N LEU A 7 0.72 -4.38 -2.95
CA LEU A 7 0.03 -5.61 -2.60
C LEU A 7 -1.11 -5.32 -1.62
N PHE A 8 -2.28 -5.92 -1.86
CA PHE A 8 -3.40 -5.84 -0.94
C PHE A 8 -3.08 -6.55 0.39
N VAL A 9 -3.44 -5.93 1.51
CA VAL A 9 -3.01 -6.38 2.84
C VAL A 9 -3.44 -7.80 3.19
N GLU A 10 -4.65 -8.23 2.78
CA GLU A 10 -5.13 -9.60 3.03
C GLU A 10 -4.34 -10.62 2.21
N ASP A 11 -3.94 -10.27 0.98
CA ASP A 11 -3.07 -11.12 0.17
C ASP A 11 -1.70 -11.29 0.81
N HIS A 12 -1.15 -10.22 1.39
CA HIS A 12 0.10 -10.29 2.14
C HIS A 12 -0.04 -11.19 3.38
N ALA A 13 -1.12 -11.04 4.14
CA ALA A 13 -1.39 -11.89 5.31
C ALA A 13 -1.54 -13.37 4.92
N ARG A 14 -2.24 -13.66 3.82
CA ARG A 14 -2.36 -15.03 3.27
C ARG A 14 -1.02 -15.62 2.86
N ALA A 15 -0.15 -14.80 2.25
CA ALA A 15 1.20 -15.26 1.91
C ALA A 15 2.01 -15.66 3.15
N ILE A 16 1.97 -14.83 4.20
CA ILE A 16 2.63 -15.12 5.47
C ILE A 16 2.10 -16.42 6.09
N ASP A 17 0.78 -16.59 6.16
CA ASP A 17 0.14 -17.78 6.69
C ASP A 17 0.54 -19.04 5.91
N LEU A 18 0.51 -18.96 4.57
CA LEU A 18 0.93 -20.05 3.70
C LEU A 18 2.39 -20.44 3.90
N ILE A 19 3.29 -19.46 3.95
CA ILE A 19 4.72 -19.69 4.19
C ILE A 19 4.94 -20.31 5.57
N PHE A 20 4.24 -19.85 6.60
CA PHE A 20 4.34 -20.40 7.96
C PHE A 20 3.97 -21.88 8.01
N HIS A 21 2.92 -22.30 7.29
CA HIS A 21 2.42 -23.67 7.34
C HIS A 21 3.07 -24.61 6.32
N GLN A 22 3.54 -24.13 5.19
CA GLN A 22 3.98 -24.95 4.06
C GLN A 22 5.36 -24.58 3.54
N GLY A 23 5.95 -23.48 3.99
CA GLY A 23 7.27 -23.05 3.58
C GLY A 23 8.35 -24.02 4.06
N LYS A 24 9.44 -24.08 3.31
CA LYS A 24 10.59 -24.91 3.68
C LYS A 24 11.32 -24.28 4.86
N ILE A 25 11.53 -25.08 5.91
CA ILE A 25 12.20 -24.64 7.13
C ILE A 25 13.62 -24.14 6.83
N GLY A 26 13.95 -22.95 7.32
CA GLY A 26 15.25 -22.32 7.12
C GLY A 26 15.41 -21.60 5.77
N ASP A 27 14.35 -21.55 4.96
CA ASP A 27 14.37 -20.87 3.68
C ASP A 27 13.71 -19.47 3.77
N THR A 28 13.85 -18.67 2.71
CA THR A 28 13.30 -17.32 2.60
C THR A 28 12.41 -17.21 1.37
N TYR A 29 11.32 -16.42 1.51
CA TYR A 29 10.39 -16.14 0.44
C TYR A 29 10.14 -14.63 0.35
N ASN A 30 10.26 -14.08 -0.85
CA ASN A 30 9.82 -12.72 -1.12
C ASN A 30 8.31 -12.73 -1.38
N ILE A 31 7.61 -11.73 -0.86
CA ILE A 31 6.17 -11.52 -1.07
C ILE A 31 6.01 -10.21 -1.84
N GLY A 32 5.51 -10.28 -3.07
CA GLY A 32 5.27 -9.14 -3.95
C GLY A 32 3.99 -9.30 -4.75
N GLY A 33 3.45 -8.18 -5.21
CA GLY A 33 2.16 -8.14 -5.89
C GLY A 33 2.23 -8.34 -7.40
N PHE A 34 3.42 -8.37 -8.00
CA PHE A 34 3.64 -8.23 -9.45
C PHE A 34 2.96 -6.98 -10.02
N ASN A 35 2.92 -5.90 -9.24
CA ASN A 35 2.03 -4.78 -9.46
C ASN A 35 2.74 -3.45 -9.23
N GLU A 36 3.66 -3.14 -10.14
CA GLU A 36 4.51 -1.96 -10.04
C GLU A 36 3.80 -0.71 -10.55
N TRP A 37 3.72 0.31 -9.69
CA TRP A 37 3.14 1.60 -10.02
C TRP A 37 4.06 2.74 -9.63
N LYS A 38 4.05 3.81 -10.43
CA LYS A 38 4.60 5.08 -9.99
C LYS A 38 3.71 5.66 -8.89
N ASN A 39 4.30 6.24 -7.87
CA ASN A 39 3.55 6.81 -6.75
C ASN A 39 2.52 7.85 -7.21
N ILE A 40 2.84 8.66 -8.21
CA ILE A 40 1.91 9.67 -8.74
C ILE A 40 0.69 9.03 -9.43
N ASP A 41 0.89 7.95 -10.17
CA ASP A 41 -0.20 7.27 -10.85
C ASP A 41 -1.11 6.55 -9.84
N LEU A 42 -0.52 5.92 -8.82
CA LEU A 42 -1.26 5.37 -7.67
C LEU A 42 -2.12 6.44 -6.98
N ILE A 43 -1.54 7.60 -6.67
CA ILE A 43 -2.26 8.71 -6.02
C ILE A 43 -3.46 9.14 -6.87
N LYS A 44 -3.32 9.22 -8.19
CA LYS A 44 -4.44 9.55 -9.07
C LYS A 44 -5.55 8.50 -9.06
N VAL A 45 -5.19 7.21 -9.05
CA VAL A 45 -6.18 6.13 -8.90
C VAL A 45 -6.89 6.23 -7.55
N MET A 46 -6.14 6.46 -6.47
CA MET A 46 -6.69 6.63 -5.12
C MET A 46 -7.63 7.84 -5.03
N ILE A 47 -7.26 8.99 -5.61
CA ILE A 47 -8.12 10.18 -5.70
C ILE A 47 -9.43 9.86 -6.44
N LYS A 48 -9.33 9.22 -7.60
CA LYS A 48 -10.51 8.84 -8.41
C LYS A 48 -11.48 7.96 -7.62
N VAL A 49 -10.95 6.96 -6.91
CA VAL A 49 -11.76 6.05 -6.08
C VAL A 49 -12.39 6.81 -4.91
N THR A 50 -11.60 7.63 -4.20
CA THR A 50 -12.04 8.39 -3.03
C THR A 50 -13.11 9.41 -3.41
N ASP A 51 -12.90 10.21 -4.47
CA ASP A 51 -13.88 11.17 -4.94
C ASP A 51 -15.20 10.49 -5.31
N ARG A 52 -15.15 9.35 -6.00
CA ARG A 52 -16.33 8.56 -6.34
C ARG A 52 -17.09 8.07 -5.10
N LEU A 53 -16.39 7.48 -4.13
CA LEU A 53 -16.99 6.95 -2.91
C LEU A 53 -17.59 8.04 -2.03
N LEU A 54 -17.03 9.24 -2.07
CA LEU A 54 -17.53 10.42 -1.35
C LEU A 54 -18.55 11.26 -2.14
N GLY A 55 -18.95 10.82 -3.35
CA GLY A 55 -19.89 11.55 -4.20
C GLY A 55 -19.36 12.90 -4.70
N ARG A 56 -18.05 13.05 -4.79
CA ARG A 56 -17.38 14.26 -5.28
C ARG A 56 -17.20 14.21 -6.81
N PRO A 57 -17.09 15.37 -7.49
CA PRO A 57 -16.68 15.41 -8.89
C PRO A 57 -15.31 14.71 -9.06
N GLN A 58 -15.15 13.94 -10.14
CA GLN A 58 -13.90 13.26 -10.42
C GLN A 58 -12.72 14.24 -10.50
N GLY A 59 -11.64 13.96 -9.78
CA GLY A 59 -10.45 14.79 -9.71
C GLY A 59 -10.54 15.98 -8.77
N ALA A 60 -11.66 16.14 -8.04
CA ALA A 60 -11.84 17.25 -7.09
C ALA A 60 -10.74 17.30 -6.02
N SER A 61 -10.17 16.14 -5.66
CA SER A 61 -9.12 16.03 -4.67
C SER A 61 -7.69 16.14 -5.24
N GLU A 62 -7.50 16.27 -6.58
CA GLU A 62 -6.17 16.44 -7.18
C GLU A 62 -5.42 17.68 -6.69
N LYS A 63 -6.16 18.74 -6.31
CA LYS A 63 -5.58 19.95 -5.70
C LYS A 63 -4.86 19.72 -4.38
N LEU A 64 -5.03 18.55 -3.76
CA LEU A 64 -4.34 18.16 -2.53
C LEU A 64 -2.95 17.58 -2.80
N ILE A 65 -2.59 17.32 -4.07
CA ILE A 65 -1.26 16.83 -4.43
C ILE A 65 -0.25 17.94 -4.19
N THR A 66 0.72 17.65 -3.32
CA THR A 66 1.85 18.55 -3.06
C THR A 66 3.16 17.82 -3.36
N TYR A 67 3.99 18.44 -4.17
CA TYR A 67 5.32 17.92 -4.49
C TYR A 67 6.32 18.42 -3.45
N VAL A 68 7.13 17.51 -2.96
CA VAL A 68 8.20 17.81 -2.00
C VAL A 68 9.54 17.36 -2.57
N THR A 69 10.64 17.92 -2.03
CA THR A 69 11.98 17.46 -2.38
C THR A 69 12.16 16.02 -1.89
N ASP A 70 12.66 15.17 -2.76
CA ASP A 70 12.91 13.77 -2.39
C ASP A 70 14.11 13.68 -1.43
N ARG A 71 14.07 12.69 -0.55
CA ARG A 71 15.19 12.44 0.39
C ARG A 71 16.42 11.94 -0.35
N ALA A 72 17.59 12.30 0.12
CA ALA A 72 18.86 11.79 -0.40
C ALA A 72 18.93 10.25 -0.27
N GLY A 73 19.40 9.58 -1.31
CA GLY A 73 19.53 8.10 -1.33
C GLY A 73 18.21 7.35 -1.42
N HIS A 74 17.14 8.00 -1.81
CA HIS A 74 15.84 7.31 -2.01
C HIS A 74 15.86 6.48 -3.30
N ASP A 75 15.60 5.18 -3.18
CA ASP A 75 15.56 4.29 -4.35
C ASP A 75 14.42 4.67 -5.31
N LEU A 76 14.76 4.84 -6.56
CA LEU A 76 13.80 5.18 -7.61
C LEU A 76 12.76 4.06 -7.82
N ARG A 77 13.18 2.80 -7.72
CA ARG A 77 12.32 1.64 -7.97
C ARG A 77 12.59 0.53 -6.95
N TYR A 78 11.52 0.04 -6.34
CA TYR A 78 11.48 -1.23 -5.64
C TYR A 78 10.55 -2.17 -6.42
N ALA A 79 11.13 -3.27 -6.90
CA ALA A 79 10.40 -4.38 -7.49
C ALA A 79 10.72 -5.64 -6.68
N ILE A 80 9.71 -6.45 -6.44
CA ILE A 80 9.83 -7.67 -5.66
C ILE A 80 9.56 -8.86 -6.59
N ASP A 81 10.52 -9.78 -6.66
CA ASP A 81 10.36 -11.05 -7.36
C ASP A 81 9.81 -12.10 -6.38
N SER A 82 8.55 -12.44 -6.53
CA SER A 82 7.83 -13.46 -5.75
C SER A 82 7.65 -14.79 -6.52
N THR A 83 8.39 -14.99 -7.62
CA THR A 83 8.29 -16.18 -8.45
C THR A 83 8.48 -17.46 -7.64
N LYS A 84 9.45 -17.50 -6.73
CA LYS A 84 9.69 -18.65 -5.85
C LYS A 84 8.47 -19.01 -5.00
N LEU A 85 7.80 -18.01 -4.42
CA LEU A 85 6.60 -18.22 -3.62
C LEU A 85 5.46 -18.80 -4.47
N HIS A 86 5.30 -18.29 -5.69
CA HIS A 86 4.33 -18.81 -6.65
C HIS A 86 4.63 -20.24 -7.07
N GLU A 87 5.86 -20.54 -7.49
CA GLU A 87 6.25 -21.85 -8.01
C GLU A 87 6.26 -22.95 -6.94
N GLU A 88 6.74 -22.65 -5.74
CA GLU A 88 6.88 -23.64 -4.68
C GLU A 88 5.58 -23.83 -3.86
N LEU A 89 4.83 -22.77 -3.61
CA LEU A 89 3.67 -22.79 -2.72
C LEU A 89 2.34 -22.45 -3.42
N GLY A 90 2.36 -22.13 -4.72
CA GLY A 90 1.15 -21.82 -5.50
C GLY A 90 0.45 -20.53 -5.09
N TRP A 91 1.15 -19.61 -4.41
CA TRP A 91 0.55 -18.36 -3.98
C TRP A 91 0.45 -17.34 -5.12
N GLU A 92 -0.70 -16.68 -5.20
CA GLU A 92 -0.95 -15.56 -6.12
C GLU A 92 -1.77 -14.47 -5.41
N PRO A 93 -1.57 -13.19 -5.79
CA PRO A 93 -2.46 -12.12 -5.37
C PRO A 93 -3.89 -12.39 -5.85
N SER A 94 -4.87 -12.18 -4.98
CA SER A 94 -6.28 -12.43 -5.30
C SER A 94 -6.96 -11.25 -5.97
N LEU A 95 -6.40 -10.05 -5.84
CA LEU A 95 -6.98 -8.82 -6.36
C LEU A 95 -6.01 -8.08 -7.28
N GLN A 96 -6.58 -7.46 -8.30
CA GLN A 96 -5.86 -6.44 -9.06
C GLN A 96 -5.72 -5.15 -8.23
N PHE A 97 -4.79 -4.28 -8.64
CA PHE A 97 -4.45 -3.08 -7.91
C PHE A 97 -5.67 -2.17 -7.63
N GLU A 98 -6.48 -1.90 -8.65
CA GLU A 98 -7.63 -1.02 -8.55
C GLU A 98 -8.71 -1.55 -7.59
N GLU A 99 -8.94 -2.86 -7.60
CA GLU A 99 -9.88 -3.52 -6.68
C GLU A 99 -9.37 -3.48 -5.23
N GLY A 100 -8.07 -3.72 -5.03
CA GLY A 100 -7.43 -3.63 -3.72
C GLY A 100 -7.48 -2.22 -3.13
N ILE A 101 -7.20 -1.19 -3.95
CA ILE A 101 -7.31 0.21 -3.55
C ILE A 101 -8.75 0.59 -3.20
N GLU A 102 -9.74 0.15 -3.98
CA GLU A 102 -11.14 0.43 -3.67
C GLU A 102 -11.55 -0.16 -2.31
N LYS A 103 -11.23 -1.42 -2.05
CA LYS A 103 -11.49 -2.05 -0.75
C LYS A 103 -10.78 -1.32 0.39
N THR A 104 -9.53 -0.93 0.19
CA THR A 104 -8.73 -0.21 1.19
C THR A 104 -9.36 1.14 1.52
N VAL A 105 -9.69 1.96 0.51
CA VAL A 105 -10.32 3.27 0.71
C VAL A 105 -11.67 3.12 1.41
N LYS A 106 -12.49 2.16 0.98
CA LYS A 106 -13.79 1.89 1.59
C LYS A 106 -13.65 1.52 3.06
N TRP A 107 -12.69 0.64 3.38
CA TRP A 107 -12.43 0.27 4.77
C TRP A 107 -12.09 1.48 5.64
N TYR A 108 -11.21 2.38 5.18
CA TYR A 108 -10.88 3.60 5.92
C TYR A 108 -12.08 4.53 6.10
N LEU A 109 -12.95 4.65 5.11
CA LEU A 109 -14.16 5.46 5.20
C LEU A 109 -15.18 4.87 6.18
N GLU A 110 -15.23 3.56 6.33
CA GLU A 110 -16.13 2.84 7.23
C GLU A 110 -15.59 2.70 8.66
N ASN A 111 -14.29 2.94 8.90
CA ASN A 111 -13.61 2.76 10.18
C ASN A 111 -12.96 4.05 10.71
N GLN A 112 -13.74 5.14 10.72
CA GLN A 112 -13.24 6.47 11.15
C GLN A 112 -12.79 6.47 12.61
N ASP A 113 -13.51 5.83 13.52
CA ASP A 113 -13.13 5.75 14.94
C ASP A 113 -11.75 5.12 15.15
N TRP A 114 -11.42 4.11 14.35
CA TRP A 114 -10.09 3.52 14.36
C TRP A 114 -9.04 4.51 13.86
N LEU A 115 -9.34 5.19 12.75
CA LEU A 115 -8.45 6.19 12.16
C LEU A 115 -8.18 7.33 13.16
N ASP A 116 -9.23 7.84 13.81
CA ASP A 116 -9.13 8.90 14.79
C ASP A 116 -8.27 8.49 16.00
N ASN A 117 -8.42 7.26 16.47
CA ASN A 117 -7.58 6.71 17.53
C ASN A 117 -6.10 6.65 17.14
N VAL A 118 -5.78 6.17 15.95
CA VAL A 118 -4.40 6.02 15.47
C VAL A 118 -3.75 7.36 15.19
N THR A 119 -4.52 8.35 14.69
CA THR A 119 -4.03 9.69 14.36
C THR A 119 -4.12 10.68 15.51
N SER A 120 -4.75 10.28 16.65
CA SER A 120 -4.83 11.13 17.84
C SER A 120 -3.44 11.41 18.43
N GLY A 121 -3.14 12.66 18.69
CA GLY A 121 -2.02 13.29 19.40
C GLY A 121 -0.68 12.57 19.61
N GLU A 122 -0.66 11.31 20.05
CA GLU A 122 0.58 10.58 20.33
C GLU A 122 1.43 10.32 19.08
N TYR A 123 0.80 9.96 17.97
CA TYR A 123 1.50 9.78 16.69
C TYR A 123 2.09 11.10 16.18
N MET A 124 1.35 12.21 16.35
CA MET A 124 1.84 13.54 15.95
C MET A 124 3.04 14.00 16.81
N ASN A 125 3.08 13.63 18.08
CA ASN A 125 4.23 13.92 18.94
C ASN A 125 5.45 13.11 18.51
N TYR A 126 5.28 11.81 18.28
CA TYR A 126 6.34 10.95 17.73
C TYR A 126 6.85 11.47 16.38
N TYR A 127 5.95 11.91 15.48
CA TYR A 127 6.33 12.46 14.18
C TYR A 127 7.16 13.75 14.32
N LYS A 128 6.75 14.67 15.21
CA LYS A 128 7.52 15.89 15.51
C LYS A 128 8.92 15.62 16.06
N GLU A 129 9.03 14.66 16.98
CA GLU A 129 10.30 14.26 17.55
C GLU A 129 11.25 13.65 16.52
N MET A 130 10.74 12.78 15.64
CA MET A 130 11.55 12.08 14.63
C MET A 130 11.99 12.97 13.47
N TYR A 131 11.16 13.92 13.06
CA TYR A 131 11.42 14.75 11.88
C TYR A 131 11.74 16.20 12.19
N HIS A 132 11.80 16.58 13.48
CA HIS A 132 12.12 17.94 13.94
C HIS A 132 11.27 19.05 13.29
N VAL A 133 9.95 18.80 13.10
CA VAL A 133 9.00 19.71 12.43
C VAL A 133 8.11 20.40 13.46
#